data_5ebd1851767d70891180c0711750e1bf
#
_entry.id   5ebd1851767d70891180c0711750e1bf
#
_cell.length_a   1.000
_cell.length_b   1.000
_cell.length_c   1.000
_cell.angle_alpha   90.00
_cell.angle_beta   90.00
_cell.angle_gamma   90.00
#
_symmetry.space_group_name_H-M   'P 1'
#
loop_
_entity.id
_entity.type
_entity.pdbx_description
1 polymer ?
#
loop_
_entity_poly.entity_id
_entity_poly.type
_entity_poly.pdbx_seq_one_letter_code
_entity_poly.pdbx_strand_id
1 'polypeptide(L)'
;RLMIIVKGTKAVQLIKGISVILISWFLSGFFGLKTLQFLLNQIITYGLLGIIIIFQPELRRGLEHLGRTSKFFSRSAVSDEDEQIRIVDALVSSAQYMSKRRIGALVTIERETGLSEYVETGIPLGSQITSQLLINLFIPNTPLHDGAVIVQQGKLAAAACYLPLSESAHISKELGTRHRAAIGVSEVTDSVTLVVSEETGGVSLAINGRLYRELDEASLRTK
;
A
#
# COMPACT_ATOMS: atom_id res chain seq x y z
N ARG A 1 21.18 10.25 13.27
CA ARG A 1 20.32 10.33 12.07
C ARG A 1 18.90 9.80 12.30
N LEU A 2 18.68 8.82 13.20
CA LEU A 2 17.34 8.30 13.54
C LEU A 2 16.44 9.32 14.27
N MET A 3 17.03 10.26 15.02
CA MET A 3 16.28 11.27 15.80
C MET A 3 15.59 12.36 14.95
N ILE A 4 15.96 12.54 13.69
CA ILE A 4 15.43 13.64 12.85
C ILE A 4 14.11 13.23 12.17
N ILE A 5 13.91 11.93 11.93
CA ILE A 5 12.70 11.40 11.26
C ILE A 5 11.49 11.37 12.21
N VAL A 6 11.74 11.38 13.52
CA VAL A 6 10.70 11.21 14.55
C VAL A 6 10.10 12.56 15.02
N LYS A 7 10.67 13.71 14.64
CA LYS A 7 10.14 15.04 15.01
C LYS A 7 8.83 15.32 14.27
N GLY A 8 7.71 15.25 15.00
CA GLY A 8 6.39 15.64 14.51
C GLY A 8 5.37 14.49 14.45
N THR A 9 5.76 13.25 14.75
CA THR A 9 4.84 12.10 14.72
C THR A 9 4.21 11.81 16.10
N LYS A 10 3.04 11.18 16.09
CA LYS A 10 2.35 10.69 17.30
C LYS A 10 3.24 9.82 18.20
N ALA A 11 4.27 9.18 17.62
CA ALA A 11 5.25 8.36 18.33
C ALA A 11 6.10 9.16 19.34
N VAL A 12 6.47 10.43 19.06
CA VAL A 12 7.23 11.28 20.00
C VAL A 12 6.41 11.58 21.25
N GLN A 13 5.13 11.86 21.07
CA GLN A 13 4.23 12.14 22.19
C GLN A 13 4.06 10.91 23.08
N LEU A 14 3.94 9.72 22.46
CA LEU A 14 3.85 8.46 23.17
C LEU A 14 5.12 8.16 23.98
N ILE A 15 6.30 8.32 23.37
CA ILE A 15 7.60 8.13 24.05
C ILE A 15 7.75 9.08 25.26
N LYS A 16 7.36 10.36 25.10
CA LYS A 16 7.35 11.31 26.22
C LYS A 16 6.41 10.86 27.34
N GLY A 17 5.20 10.41 27.02
CA GLY A 17 4.24 9.90 28.00
C GLY A 17 4.79 8.69 28.79
N ILE A 18 5.37 7.72 28.08
CA ILE A 18 5.99 6.53 28.70
C ILE A 18 7.14 6.93 29.58
N SER A 19 8.01 7.87 29.13
CA SER A 19 9.15 8.36 29.93
C SER A 19 8.71 8.99 31.24
N VAL A 20 7.63 9.77 31.23
CA VAL A 20 7.07 10.39 32.46
C VAL A 20 6.60 9.32 33.44
N ILE A 21 5.89 8.28 32.96
CA ILE A 21 5.41 7.18 33.80
C ILE A 21 6.59 6.42 34.44
N LEU A 22 7.64 6.11 33.68
CA LEU A 22 8.83 5.41 34.17
C LEU A 22 9.60 6.23 35.19
N ILE A 23 9.78 7.54 34.97
CA ILE A 23 10.42 8.45 35.89
C ILE A 23 9.61 8.54 37.19
N SER A 24 8.28 8.68 37.09
CA SER A 24 7.40 8.73 38.26
C SER A 24 7.43 7.43 39.06
N TRP A 25 7.49 6.28 38.39
CA TRP A 25 7.65 4.98 39.02
C TRP A 25 8.97 4.86 39.79
N PHE A 26 10.07 5.27 39.19
CA PHE A 26 11.40 5.28 39.83
C PHE A 26 11.44 6.20 41.05
N LEU A 27 10.93 7.41 40.95
CA LEU A 27 10.86 8.39 42.03
C LEU A 27 9.97 7.90 43.17
N SER A 28 8.83 7.28 42.87
CA SER A 28 7.94 6.74 43.90
C SER A 28 8.60 5.63 44.73
N GLY A 29 9.45 4.81 44.09
CA GLY A 29 10.26 3.82 44.78
C GLY A 29 11.29 4.45 45.71
N PHE A 30 11.96 5.52 45.26
CA PHE A 30 12.98 6.25 46.04
C PHE A 30 12.37 6.96 47.27
N PHE A 31 11.19 7.56 47.13
CA PHE A 31 10.48 8.22 48.21
C PHE A 31 9.63 7.28 49.11
N GLY A 32 9.63 5.97 48.82
CA GLY A 32 8.90 4.99 49.60
C GLY A 32 7.36 5.09 49.50
N LEU A 33 6.85 5.71 48.44
CA LEU A 33 5.41 5.92 48.21
C LEU A 33 4.74 4.63 47.70
N LYS A 34 4.52 3.67 48.60
CA LYS A 34 4.07 2.31 48.29
C LYS A 34 2.75 2.27 47.49
N THR A 35 1.79 3.11 47.84
CA THR A 35 0.49 3.18 47.14
C THR A 35 0.63 3.67 45.70
N LEU A 36 1.43 4.72 45.49
CA LEU A 36 1.71 5.28 44.17
C LEU A 36 2.48 4.26 43.32
N GLN A 37 3.48 3.62 43.91
CA GLN A 37 4.27 2.58 43.24
C GLN A 37 3.38 1.40 42.79
N PHE A 38 2.43 0.96 43.65
CA PHE A 38 1.47 -0.08 43.31
C PHE A 38 0.61 0.33 42.12
N LEU A 39 0.05 1.55 42.11
CA LEU A 39 -0.77 2.05 41.00
C LEU A 39 0.03 2.14 39.71
N LEU A 40 1.26 2.66 39.76
CA LEU A 40 2.14 2.77 38.59
C LEU A 40 2.54 1.39 38.04
N ASN A 41 2.76 0.39 38.90
CA ASN A 41 2.97 -1.01 38.45
C ASN A 41 1.79 -1.55 37.66
N GLN A 42 0.56 -1.27 38.12
CA GLN A 42 -0.65 -1.70 37.38
C GLN A 42 -0.72 -0.99 36.03
N ILE A 43 -0.46 0.32 36.00
CA ILE A 43 -0.45 1.10 34.75
C ILE A 43 0.60 0.56 33.75
N ILE A 44 1.80 0.21 34.21
CA ILE A 44 2.86 -0.36 33.38
C ILE A 44 2.45 -1.73 32.84
N THR A 45 1.91 -2.60 33.70
CA THR A 45 1.53 -3.97 33.34
C THR A 45 0.39 -3.98 32.29
N TYR A 46 -0.69 -3.23 32.55
CA TYR A 46 -1.82 -3.18 31.63
C TYR A 46 -1.54 -2.23 30.43
N GLY A 47 -0.70 -1.22 30.62
CA GLY A 47 -0.27 -0.32 29.58
C GLY A 47 0.54 -1.03 28.49
N LEU A 48 1.38 -2.01 28.88
CA LEU A 48 2.10 -2.85 27.92
C LEU A 48 1.12 -3.62 27.02
N LEU A 49 0.06 -4.19 27.59
CA LEU A 49 -0.99 -4.86 26.83
C LEU A 49 -1.70 -3.89 25.87
N GLY A 50 -2.00 -2.67 26.34
CA GLY A 50 -2.58 -1.62 25.50
C GLY A 50 -1.69 -1.22 24.34
N ILE A 51 -0.37 -1.11 24.59
CA ILE A 51 0.62 -0.83 23.54
C ILE A 51 0.62 -1.93 22.47
N ILE A 52 0.63 -3.20 22.87
CA ILE A 52 0.59 -4.33 21.93
C ILE A 52 -0.66 -4.27 21.04
N ILE A 53 -1.82 -3.95 21.61
CA ILE A 53 -3.08 -3.82 20.87
C ILE A 53 -3.02 -2.65 19.88
N ILE A 54 -2.51 -1.49 20.32
CA ILE A 54 -2.40 -0.29 19.47
C ILE A 54 -1.41 -0.52 18.31
N PHE A 55 -0.29 -1.20 18.57
CA PHE A 55 0.73 -1.50 17.56
C PHE A 55 0.54 -2.85 16.86
N GLN A 56 -0.59 -3.51 17.07
CA GLN A 56 -0.90 -4.80 16.41
C GLN A 56 -0.74 -4.73 14.87
N PRO A 57 -1.26 -3.68 14.15
CA PRO A 57 -1.09 -3.59 12.70
C PRO A 57 0.38 -3.41 12.28
N GLU A 58 1.16 -2.63 13.03
CA GLU A 58 2.58 -2.41 12.75
C GLU A 58 3.42 -3.66 13.02
N LEU A 59 3.12 -4.36 14.13
CA LEU A 59 3.76 -5.64 14.48
C LEU A 59 3.45 -6.70 13.42
N ARG A 60 2.19 -6.80 12.96
CA ARG A 60 1.79 -7.71 11.89
C ARG A 60 2.58 -7.42 10.62
N ARG A 61 2.65 -6.16 10.17
CA ARG A 61 3.45 -5.74 9.00
C ARG A 61 4.93 -6.09 9.16
N GLY A 62 5.50 -5.83 10.34
CA GLY A 62 6.91 -6.18 10.63
C GLY A 62 7.18 -7.69 10.58
N LEU A 63 6.27 -8.51 11.11
CA LEU A 63 6.37 -9.97 11.08
C LEU A 63 6.18 -10.52 9.66
N GLU A 64 5.26 -9.98 8.88
CA GLU A 64 5.07 -10.31 7.47
C GLU A 64 6.33 -10.00 6.67
N HIS A 65 6.98 -8.87 6.91
CA HIS A 65 8.24 -8.51 6.27
C HIS A 65 9.38 -9.48 6.62
N LEU A 66 9.46 -9.93 7.87
CA LEU A 66 10.45 -10.93 8.31
C LEU A 66 10.15 -12.33 7.76
N GLY A 67 8.88 -12.71 7.62
CA GLY A 67 8.46 -14.01 7.08
C GLY A 67 8.73 -14.18 5.57
N ARG A 68 8.91 -13.09 4.84
CA ARG A 68 9.13 -13.07 3.38
C ARG A 68 10.53 -13.49 2.97
N THR A 69 11.52 -13.39 3.82
CA THR A 69 12.91 -13.79 3.52
C THR A 69 13.02 -15.29 3.17
N SER A 70 11.99 -16.08 3.45
CA SER A 70 11.93 -17.52 3.19
C SER A 70 11.48 -17.92 1.76
N LYS A 71 10.89 -17.01 0.96
CA LYS A 71 10.39 -17.31 -0.40
C LYS A 71 11.42 -17.21 -1.51
N PHE A 72 12.68 -17.00 -1.20
CA PHE A 72 13.77 -16.91 -2.17
C PHE A 72 14.10 -18.26 -2.90
N PHE A 73 13.47 -19.37 -2.54
CA PHE A 73 13.84 -20.71 -3.05
C PHE A 73 12.89 -21.32 -4.09
N SER A 74 11.92 -20.59 -4.61
CA SER A 74 11.01 -21.13 -5.64
C SER A 74 10.79 -20.15 -6.79
N ARG A 75 11.83 -19.94 -7.59
CA ARG A 75 11.68 -19.28 -8.88
C ARG A 75 12.45 -20.07 -9.93
N SER A 76 11.71 -20.79 -10.78
CA SER A 76 12.24 -21.39 -12.01
C SER A 76 12.51 -20.27 -13.01
N ALA A 77 13.79 -20.00 -13.27
CA ALA A 77 14.27 -18.74 -13.86
C ALA A 77 14.32 -18.73 -15.40
N VAL A 78 13.63 -19.60 -16.12
CA VAL A 78 13.82 -19.70 -17.60
C VAL A 78 12.57 -19.48 -18.45
N SER A 79 11.37 -19.45 -17.85
CA SER A 79 10.13 -19.12 -18.58
C SER A 79 9.55 -17.73 -18.23
N ASP A 80 10.24 -16.98 -17.37
CA ASP A 80 9.70 -15.79 -16.71
C ASP A 80 9.89 -14.48 -17.52
N GLU A 81 10.96 -14.34 -18.31
CA GLU A 81 11.25 -13.09 -19.01
C GLU A 81 10.26 -12.80 -20.16
N ASP A 82 9.96 -13.81 -20.98
CA ASP A 82 9.00 -13.66 -22.07
C ASP A 82 7.58 -13.41 -21.56
N GLU A 83 7.20 -14.01 -20.43
CA GLU A 83 5.90 -13.77 -19.80
C GLU A 83 5.83 -12.36 -19.19
N GLN A 84 6.90 -11.91 -18.55
CA GLN A 84 6.98 -10.54 -17.99
C GLN A 84 6.90 -9.48 -19.09
N ILE A 85 7.61 -9.68 -20.20
CA ILE A 85 7.55 -8.78 -21.37
C ILE A 85 6.12 -8.70 -21.90
N ARG A 86 5.43 -9.86 -22.06
CA ARG A 86 4.04 -9.90 -22.52
C ARG A 86 3.08 -9.17 -21.57
N ILE A 87 3.29 -9.28 -20.25
CA ILE A 87 2.49 -8.58 -19.24
C ILE A 87 2.70 -7.06 -19.36
N VAL A 88 3.95 -6.60 -19.45
CA VAL A 88 4.28 -5.19 -19.63
C VAL A 88 3.69 -4.65 -20.92
N ASP A 89 3.81 -5.40 -22.03
CA ASP A 89 3.22 -5.00 -23.32
C ASP A 89 1.69 -4.88 -23.25
N ALA A 90 1.02 -5.81 -22.57
CA ALA A 90 -0.42 -5.74 -22.38
C ALA A 90 -0.85 -4.54 -21.53
N LEU A 91 -0.12 -4.26 -20.44
CA LEU A 91 -0.37 -3.10 -19.57
C LEU A 91 -0.16 -1.78 -20.32
N VAL A 92 0.98 -1.64 -20.99
CA VAL A 92 1.31 -0.41 -21.75
C VAL A 92 0.31 -0.18 -22.89
N SER A 93 0.00 -1.22 -23.67
CA SER A 93 -0.95 -1.11 -24.79
C SER A 93 -2.36 -0.75 -24.29
N SER A 94 -2.82 -1.35 -23.19
CA SER A 94 -4.12 -1.01 -22.60
C SER A 94 -4.15 0.41 -22.05
N ALA A 95 -3.09 0.83 -21.35
CA ALA A 95 -2.97 2.19 -20.83
C ALA A 95 -3.03 3.24 -21.94
N GLN A 96 -2.31 3.04 -23.04
CA GLN A 96 -2.36 3.93 -24.21
C GLN A 96 -3.73 4.01 -24.87
N TYR A 97 -4.41 2.85 -25.00
CA TYR A 97 -5.77 2.80 -25.54
C TYR A 97 -6.73 3.60 -24.66
N MET A 98 -6.68 3.37 -23.34
CA MET A 98 -7.52 4.05 -22.37
C MET A 98 -7.21 5.53 -22.25
N SER A 99 -5.93 5.90 -22.28
CA SER A 99 -5.44 7.30 -22.29
C SER A 99 -6.06 8.11 -23.45
N LYS A 100 -5.95 7.60 -24.68
CA LYS A 100 -6.51 8.26 -25.88
C LYS A 100 -8.04 8.46 -25.83
N ARG A 101 -8.75 7.64 -25.08
CA ARG A 101 -10.21 7.67 -24.94
C ARG A 101 -10.69 8.25 -23.61
N ARG A 102 -9.75 8.65 -22.76
CA ARG A 102 -10.03 9.14 -21.41
C ARG A 102 -10.86 8.16 -20.59
N ILE A 103 -10.52 6.89 -20.68
CA ILE A 103 -11.10 5.83 -19.85
C ILE A 103 -10.27 5.75 -18.59
N GLY A 104 -10.90 6.02 -17.44
CA GLY A 104 -10.24 5.94 -16.13
C GLY A 104 -9.89 4.50 -15.79
N ALA A 105 -8.63 4.24 -15.38
CA ALA A 105 -8.18 2.91 -15.00
C ALA A 105 -7.28 2.95 -13.79
N LEU A 106 -7.31 1.87 -13.00
CA LEU A 106 -6.50 1.68 -11.80
C LEU A 106 -6.05 0.22 -11.74
N VAL A 107 -4.79 -0.05 -12.03
CA VAL A 107 -4.22 -1.40 -12.04
C VAL A 107 -3.07 -1.47 -11.05
N THR A 108 -3.20 -2.33 -10.04
CA THR A 108 -2.19 -2.52 -8.99
C THR A 108 -1.50 -3.87 -9.15
N ILE A 109 -0.18 -3.84 -9.24
CA ILE A 109 0.67 -5.01 -9.43
C ILE A 109 1.29 -5.37 -8.09
N GLU A 110 1.00 -6.57 -7.60
CA GLU A 110 1.61 -7.12 -6.40
C GLU A 110 3.10 -7.37 -6.62
N ARG A 111 3.90 -7.01 -5.61
CA ARG A 111 5.32 -7.34 -5.57
C ARG A 111 5.62 -8.28 -4.38
N GLU A 112 6.36 -7.81 -3.39
CA GLU A 112 6.68 -8.61 -2.21
C GLU A 112 5.56 -8.57 -1.16
N THR A 113 4.85 -7.44 -1.06
CA THR A 113 3.71 -7.27 -0.16
C THR A 113 2.47 -7.89 -0.76
N GLY A 114 1.90 -8.93 -0.10
CA GLY A 114 0.66 -9.55 -0.53
C GLY A 114 -0.52 -8.56 -0.50
N LEU A 115 -1.34 -8.61 -1.54
CA LEU A 115 -2.53 -7.77 -1.68
C LEU A 115 -3.84 -8.54 -1.45
N SER A 116 -3.78 -9.72 -0.82
CA SER A 116 -4.95 -10.61 -0.66
C SER A 116 -6.10 -9.93 0.06
N GLU A 117 -5.84 -9.07 1.05
CA GLU A 117 -6.89 -8.31 1.76
C GLU A 117 -7.68 -7.38 0.84
N TYR A 118 -7.04 -6.82 -0.21
CA TYR A 118 -7.72 -5.98 -1.20
C TYR A 118 -8.41 -6.82 -2.28
N VAL A 119 -7.82 -7.96 -2.67
CA VAL A 119 -8.42 -8.91 -3.61
C VAL A 119 -9.76 -9.42 -3.10
N GLU A 120 -9.87 -9.72 -1.81
CA GLU A 120 -11.11 -10.18 -1.17
C GLU A 120 -12.26 -9.17 -1.22
N THR A 121 -11.96 -7.88 -1.43
CA THR A 121 -12.99 -6.84 -1.57
C THR A 121 -13.59 -6.77 -2.97
N GLY A 122 -12.95 -7.39 -3.95
CA GLY A 122 -13.32 -7.33 -5.36
C GLY A 122 -14.01 -8.59 -5.88
N ILE A 123 -14.19 -8.61 -7.18
CA ILE A 123 -14.77 -9.75 -7.92
C ILE A 123 -13.62 -10.60 -8.47
N PRO A 124 -13.49 -11.89 -8.08
CA PRO A 124 -12.39 -12.74 -8.51
C PRO A 124 -12.45 -13.03 -10.02
N LEU A 125 -11.30 -12.96 -10.69
CA LEU A 125 -11.15 -13.21 -12.12
C LEU A 125 -10.32 -14.46 -12.42
N GLY A 126 -9.13 -14.58 -11.85
CA GLY A 126 -8.21 -15.71 -12.05
C GLY A 126 -7.73 -15.86 -13.51
N SER A 127 -7.69 -14.78 -14.29
CA SER A 127 -7.46 -14.81 -15.74
C SER A 127 -6.06 -14.34 -16.13
N GLN A 128 -5.63 -14.70 -17.36
CA GLN A 128 -4.40 -14.18 -17.95
C GLN A 128 -4.53 -12.67 -18.26
N ILE A 129 -3.42 -11.96 -18.23
CA ILE A 129 -3.36 -10.54 -18.55
C ILE A 129 -3.30 -10.39 -20.07
N THR A 130 -4.32 -9.72 -20.62
CA THR A 130 -4.35 -9.29 -22.01
C THR A 130 -4.82 -7.85 -22.11
N SER A 131 -4.32 -7.10 -23.08
CA SER A 131 -4.73 -5.70 -23.26
C SER A 131 -6.22 -5.57 -23.51
N GLN A 132 -6.83 -6.52 -24.25
CA GLN A 132 -8.26 -6.56 -24.55
C GLN A 132 -9.10 -6.73 -23.29
N LEU A 133 -8.70 -7.64 -22.41
CA LEU A 133 -9.42 -7.87 -21.16
C LEU A 133 -9.31 -6.65 -20.25
N LEU A 134 -8.10 -6.09 -20.08
CA LEU A 134 -7.90 -4.86 -19.28
C LEU A 134 -8.76 -3.71 -19.79
N ILE A 135 -8.80 -3.48 -21.10
CA ILE A 135 -9.66 -2.45 -21.68
C ILE A 135 -11.13 -2.70 -21.36
N ASN A 136 -11.61 -3.93 -21.51
CA ASN A 136 -13.02 -4.27 -21.25
C ASN A 136 -13.39 -4.10 -19.76
N LEU A 137 -12.46 -4.40 -18.84
CA LEU A 137 -12.71 -4.23 -17.40
C LEU A 137 -12.97 -2.77 -17.01
N PHE A 138 -12.36 -1.81 -17.72
CA PHE A 138 -12.49 -0.38 -17.40
C PHE A 138 -13.47 0.38 -18.29
N ILE A 139 -14.21 -0.29 -19.19
CA ILE A 139 -15.27 0.37 -19.96
C ILE A 139 -16.29 0.98 -19.00
N PRO A 140 -16.58 2.29 -19.09
CA PRO A 140 -17.52 2.95 -18.20
C PRO A 140 -18.90 2.31 -18.21
N ASN A 141 -19.59 2.36 -17.08
CA ASN A 141 -20.93 1.81 -16.86
C ASN A 141 -21.03 0.26 -16.96
N THR A 142 -19.92 -0.45 -16.83
CA THR A 142 -19.89 -1.91 -16.66
C THR A 142 -19.73 -2.28 -15.17
N PRO A 143 -20.14 -3.48 -14.72
CA PRO A 143 -20.07 -3.85 -13.30
C PRO A 143 -18.65 -3.90 -12.70
N LEU A 144 -17.60 -4.01 -13.53
CA LEU A 144 -16.22 -4.21 -13.09
C LEU A 144 -15.35 -2.96 -13.16
N HIS A 145 -15.86 -1.84 -13.72
CA HIS A 145 -15.03 -0.66 -14.01
C HIS A 145 -14.75 0.22 -12.78
N ASP A 146 -15.57 0.11 -11.74
CA ASP A 146 -15.42 0.94 -10.55
C ASP A 146 -14.58 0.23 -9.49
N GLY A 147 -13.37 0.74 -9.28
CA GLY A 147 -12.38 0.17 -8.39
C GLY A 147 -11.07 -0.18 -9.09
N ALA A 148 -10.24 -0.96 -8.42
CA ALA A 148 -8.95 -1.39 -8.92
C ALA A 148 -8.99 -2.81 -9.50
N VAL A 149 -8.17 -3.05 -10.50
CA VAL A 149 -7.78 -4.39 -10.93
C VAL A 149 -6.47 -4.75 -10.23
N ILE A 150 -6.42 -5.91 -9.59
CA ILE A 150 -5.23 -6.41 -8.91
C ILE A 150 -4.59 -7.53 -9.71
N VAL A 151 -3.28 -7.38 -9.93
CA VAL A 151 -2.43 -8.38 -10.57
C VAL A 151 -1.61 -9.10 -9.51
N GLN A 152 -1.76 -10.41 -9.43
CA GLN A 152 -0.97 -11.29 -8.56
C GLN A 152 -0.39 -12.45 -9.36
N GLN A 153 0.89 -12.77 -9.14
CA GLN A 153 1.56 -13.92 -9.76
C GLN A 153 1.36 -13.99 -11.29
N GLY A 154 1.43 -12.84 -11.97
CA GLY A 154 1.28 -12.76 -13.43
C GLY A 154 -0.16 -12.94 -13.95
N LYS A 155 -1.19 -12.89 -13.08
CA LYS A 155 -2.61 -13.04 -13.45
C LYS A 155 -3.45 -11.89 -12.93
N LEU A 156 -4.56 -11.60 -13.58
CA LEU A 156 -5.62 -10.73 -13.04
C LEU A 156 -6.34 -11.50 -11.92
N ALA A 157 -6.06 -11.14 -10.67
CA ALA A 157 -6.63 -11.82 -9.51
C ALA A 157 -8.09 -11.42 -9.30
N ALA A 158 -8.38 -10.12 -9.27
CA ALA A 158 -9.72 -9.58 -9.09
C ALA A 158 -9.86 -8.19 -9.74
N ALA A 159 -11.11 -7.79 -9.98
CA ALA A 159 -11.48 -6.44 -10.41
C ALA A 159 -12.47 -5.81 -9.44
N ALA A 160 -12.74 -4.51 -9.60
CA ALA A 160 -13.60 -3.72 -8.71
C ALA A 160 -13.14 -3.78 -7.24
N CYS A 161 -11.82 -3.86 -7.00
CA CYS A 161 -11.24 -3.91 -5.66
C CYS A 161 -11.18 -2.52 -5.03
N TYR A 162 -11.42 -2.45 -3.71
CA TYR A 162 -11.26 -1.22 -2.95
C TYR A 162 -9.84 -1.10 -2.43
N LEU A 163 -9.22 0.07 -2.67
CA LEU A 163 -7.89 0.41 -2.18
C LEU A 163 -7.96 1.58 -1.19
N PRO A 164 -7.02 1.66 -0.23
CA PRO A 164 -6.98 2.76 0.72
C PRO A 164 -6.68 4.08 -0.01
N LEU A 165 -7.37 5.15 0.36
CA LEU A 165 -7.10 6.49 -0.16
C LEU A 165 -6.00 7.16 0.66
N SER A 166 -5.04 7.78 0.00
CA SER A 166 -4.06 8.61 0.71
C SER A 166 -4.72 9.86 1.30
N GLU A 167 -4.43 10.12 2.58
CA GLU A 167 -4.87 11.31 3.30
C GLU A 167 -3.81 12.42 3.31
N SER A 168 -2.73 12.27 2.53
CA SER A 168 -1.64 13.24 2.50
C SER A 168 -2.12 14.62 2.02
N ALA A 169 -1.82 15.66 2.80
CA ALA A 169 -2.16 17.04 2.48
C ALA A 169 -1.35 17.59 1.28
N HIS A 170 -0.28 16.89 0.88
CA HIS A 170 0.58 17.31 -0.23
C HIS A 170 0.08 16.86 -1.61
N ILE A 171 -1.00 16.08 -1.64
CA ILE A 171 -1.60 15.63 -2.90
C ILE A 171 -2.39 16.78 -3.52
N SER A 172 -2.11 17.11 -4.78
CA SER A 172 -2.86 18.13 -5.52
C SER A 172 -4.36 17.83 -5.51
N LYS A 173 -5.18 18.85 -5.30
CA LYS A 173 -6.65 18.75 -5.31
C LYS A 173 -7.22 18.36 -6.67
N GLU A 174 -6.44 18.52 -7.74
CA GLU A 174 -6.79 18.13 -9.11
C GLU A 174 -6.76 16.61 -9.33
N LEU A 175 -6.18 15.85 -8.39
CA LEU A 175 -6.10 14.41 -8.51
C LEU A 175 -7.37 13.74 -7.96
N GLY A 176 -8.06 13.01 -8.83
CA GLY A 176 -9.27 12.25 -8.49
C GLY A 176 -9.01 11.06 -7.58
N THR A 177 -10.08 10.35 -7.26
CA THR A 177 -10.08 9.21 -6.31
C THR A 177 -9.14 8.09 -6.73
N ARG A 178 -9.03 7.76 -8.03
CA ARG A 178 -8.12 6.73 -8.55
C ARG A 178 -6.65 7.04 -8.27
N HIS A 179 -6.23 8.30 -8.42
CA HIS A 179 -4.87 8.72 -8.08
C HIS A 179 -4.61 8.63 -6.58
N ARG A 180 -5.57 9.04 -5.76
CA ARG A 180 -5.46 8.95 -4.30
C ARG A 180 -5.40 7.50 -3.82
N ALA A 181 -6.15 6.60 -4.46
CA ALA A 181 -6.11 5.17 -4.19
C ALA A 181 -4.76 4.55 -4.58
N ALA A 182 -4.20 4.94 -5.74
CA ALA A 182 -2.89 4.48 -6.18
C ALA A 182 -1.77 4.90 -5.22
N ILE A 183 -1.78 6.16 -4.78
CA ILE A 183 -0.82 6.65 -3.78
C ILE A 183 -1.04 5.91 -2.47
N GLY A 184 -2.28 5.81 -1.97
CA GLY A 184 -2.61 5.20 -0.69
C GLY A 184 -2.17 3.74 -0.58
N VAL A 185 -2.42 2.90 -1.59
CA VAL A 185 -1.93 1.53 -1.59
C VAL A 185 -0.39 1.47 -1.65
N SER A 186 0.26 2.37 -2.40
CA SER A 186 1.71 2.42 -2.49
C SER A 186 2.41 3.02 -1.26
N GLU A 187 1.68 3.69 -0.36
CA GLU A 187 2.18 4.14 0.95
C GLU A 187 2.30 2.99 1.96
N VAL A 188 1.42 1.99 1.84
CA VAL A 188 1.32 0.88 2.79
C VAL A 188 1.88 -0.46 2.27
N THR A 189 2.18 -0.52 0.96
CA THR A 189 2.76 -1.70 0.29
C THR A 189 3.90 -1.28 -0.64
N ASP A 190 4.63 -2.23 -1.18
CA ASP A 190 5.64 -2.03 -2.22
C ASP A 190 5.08 -2.24 -3.64
N SER A 191 3.76 -2.26 -3.78
CA SER A 191 3.07 -2.44 -5.06
C SER A 191 3.38 -1.30 -6.04
N VAL A 192 3.27 -1.61 -7.33
CA VAL A 192 3.30 -0.63 -8.42
C VAL A 192 1.88 -0.46 -8.94
N THR A 193 1.39 0.77 -8.94
CA THR A 193 0.01 1.05 -9.37
C THR A 193 -0.01 1.98 -10.57
N LEU A 194 -0.56 1.49 -11.68
CA LEU A 194 -0.81 2.22 -12.91
C LEU A 194 -2.16 2.93 -12.83
N VAL A 195 -2.18 4.22 -13.17
CA VAL A 195 -3.41 5.03 -13.21
C VAL A 195 -3.55 5.69 -14.58
N VAL A 196 -4.75 5.63 -15.14
CA VAL A 196 -5.15 6.46 -16.28
C VAL A 196 -6.22 7.43 -15.83
N SER A 197 -6.01 8.72 -16.06
CA SER A 197 -6.98 9.77 -15.70
C SER A 197 -8.15 9.78 -16.68
N GLU A 198 -9.38 9.77 -16.17
CA GLU A 198 -10.58 9.94 -16.99
C GLU A 198 -10.80 11.40 -17.43
N GLU A 199 -10.21 12.35 -16.70
CA GLU A 199 -10.35 13.78 -17.03
C GLU A 199 -9.37 14.23 -18.11
N THR A 200 -8.09 13.84 -17.94
CA THR A 200 -7.00 14.31 -18.81
C THR A 200 -6.52 13.27 -19.81
N GLY A 201 -6.71 11.99 -19.51
CA GLY A 201 -6.10 10.86 -20.21
C GLY A 201 -4.64 10.62 -19.79
N GLY A 202 -4.09 11.42 -18.88
CA GLY A 202 -2.72 11.26 -18.40
C GLY A 202 -2.47 9.92 -17.75
N VAL A 203 -1.34 9.28 -18.09
CA VAL A 203 -0.91 8.02 -17.50
C VAL A 203 0.09 8.30 -16.38
N SER A 204 -0.10 7.67 -15.23
CA SER A 204 0.75 7.86 -14.05
C SER A 204 1.06 6.53 -13.38
N LEU A 205 2.19 6.45 -12.67
CA LEU A 205 2.57 5.33 -11.81
C LEU A 205 2.72 5.81 -10.37
N ALA A 206 2.14 5.09 -9.43
CA ALA A 206 2.37 5.28 -8.00
C ALA A 206 3.30 4.17 -7.48
N ILE A 207 4.40 4.57 -6.82
CA ILE A 207 5.42 3.68 -6.26
C ILE A 207 5.92 4.30 -4.95
N ASN A 208 5.90 3.55 -3.85
CA ASN A 208 6.40 3.99 -2.53
C ASN A 208 5.83 5.35 -2.08
N GLY A 209 4.54 5.57 -2.24
CA GLY A 209 3.84 6.80 -1.87
C GLY A 209 4.10 8.00 -2.79
N ARG A 210 4.79 7.80 -3.92
CA ARG A 210 5.09 8.86 -4.90
C ARG A 210 4.37 8.62 -6.21
N LEU A 211 3.78 9.68 -6.77
CA LEU A 211 3.12 9.65 -8.07
C LEU A 211 4.02 10.24 -9.15
N TYR A 212 4.35 9.43 -10.15
CA TYR A 212 5.04 9.81 -11.37
C TYR A 212 4.00 10.07 -12.45
N ARG A 213 3.87 11.32 -12.88
CA ARG A 213 2.77 11.77 -13.76
C ARG A 213 3.23 11.89 -15.22
N GLU A 214 2.24 11.87 -16.14
CA GLU A 214 2.44 12.15 -17.56
C GLU A 214 3.51 11.28 -18.22
N LEU A 215 3.46 9.99 -17.92
CA LEU A 215 4.42 9.03 -18.45
C LEU A 215 4.05 8.68 -19.89
N ASP A 216 5.03 8.77 -20.78
CA ASP A 216 4.96 8.22 -22.12
C ASP A 216 5.28 6.71 -22.14
N GLU A 217 5.13 6.08 -23.30
CA GLU A 217 5.37 4.63 -23.44
C GLU A 217 6.78 4.22 -23.02
N ALA A 218 7.79 4.98 -23.43
CA ALA A 218 9.19 4.66 -23.14
C ALA A 218 9.47 4.74 -21.63
N SER A 219 8.92 5.75 -20.96
CA SER A 219 9.04 5.94 -19.52
C SER A 219 8.30 4.85 -18.72
N LEU A 220 7.14 4.39 -19.22
CA LEU A 220 6.39 3.28 -18.60
C LEU A 220 7.14 1.95 -18.65
N ARG A 221 7.88 1.69 -19.73
CA ARG A 221 8.68 0.46 -19.88
C ARG A 221 9.95 0.43 -19.02
N THR A 222 10.46 1.60 -18.64
CA THR A 222 11.71 1.72 -17.87
C THR A 222 11.50 1.84 -16.36
N LYS A 223 10.27 2.02 -15.91
CA LYS A 223 9.90 2.11 -14.49
C LYS A 223 9.36 0.79 -13.95
#